data_23215071d1e3a6db1d4edcc314ca511b
#
_entry.id   23215071d1e3a6db1d4edcc314ca511b
#
_cell.length_a   1.000
_cell.length_b   1.000
_cell.length_c   1.000
_cell.angle_alpha   90.00
_cell.angle_beta   90.00
_cell.angle_gamma   90.00
#
_symmetry.space_group_name_H-M   'P 1'
#
loop_
_entity.id
_entity.type
_entity.pdbx_description
1 polymer ?
#
loop_
_entity_poly.entity_id
_entity_poly.type
_entity_poly.pdbx_seq_one_letter_code
_entity_poly.pdbx_strand_id
1 'polypeptide(L)'
;LLNKDVDAVASYENVIRKYTKEFPTLKEDVKVIAKSELIPGVTVVASNNLDEETQKKVKQALLEIQNDKETIQILTNLFSITGFEEPNNDAYKAIEKISEKMNIDLNKVK
;
A
#
# COMPACT_ATOMS: atom_id res chain seq x y z
N LEU A 1 7.06 -4.25 -20.10
CA LEU A 1 7.30 -5.68 -20.03
C LEU A 1 6.56 -6.40 -21.14
N LEU A 2 5.23 -6.31 -21.22
CA LEU A 2 4.46 -6.98 -22.31
C LEU A 2 4.85 -6.47 -23.69
N ASN A 3 5.16 -5.20 -23.84
CA ASN A 3 5.65 -4.60 -25.09
C ASN A 3 7.13 -4.91 -25.36
N LYS A 4 7.81 -5.65 -24.47
CA LYS A 4 9.24 -5.98 -24.56
C LYS A 4 10.19 -4.79 -24.46
N ASP A 5 9.74 -3.65 -23.95
CA ASP A 5 10.60 -2.47 -23.73
C ASP A 5 11.55 -2.67 -22.55
N VAL A 6 11.22 -3.55 -21.63
CA VAL A 6 12.01 -3.93 -20.45
C VAL A 6 11.87 -5.42 -20.16
N ASP A 7 12.92 -6.05 -19.61
CA ASP A 7 12.94 -7.47 -19.26
C ASP A 7 12.39 -7.74 -17.85
N ALA A 8 12.44 -6.77 -16.95
CA ALA A 8 11.91 -6.86 -15.59
C ALA A 8 11.31 -5.54 -15.13
N VAL A 9 10.35 -5.61 -14.23
CA VAL A 9 9.66 -4.45 -13.64
C VAL A 9 9.36 -4.72 -12.17
N ALA A 10 9.49 -3.70 -11.33
CA ALA A 10 8.99 -3.73 -9.97
C ALA A 10 7.55 -3.20 -9.93
N SER A 11 6.67 -3.89 -9.21
CA SER A 11 5.28 -3.51 -9.10
C SER A 11 4.65 -4.06 -7.81
N TYR A 12 3.40 -3.68 -7.56
CA TYR A 12 2.63 -4.18 -6.41
C TYR A 12 2.16 -5.62 -6.63
N GLU A 13 2.00 -6.38 -5.57
CA GLU A 13 1.58 -7.78 -5.63
C GLU A 13 0.24 -7.97 -6.35
N ASN A 14 -0.68 -7.03 -6.22
CA ASN A 14 -2.01 -7.11 -6.82
C ASN A 14 -2.07 -6.71 -8.31
N VAL A 15 -0.97 -6.26 -8.91
CA VAL A 15 -0.96 -5.75 -10.30
C VAL A 15 -1.42 -6.82 -11.29
N ILE A 16 -0.94 -8.06 -11.16
CA ILE A 16 -1.32 -9.15 -12.05
C ILE A 16 -2.83 -9.39 -11.98
N ARG A 17 -3.39 -9.46 -10.77
CA ARG A 17 -4.84 -9.65 -10.58
C ARG A 17 -5.65 -8.50 -11.16
N LYS A 18 -5.20 -7.25 -10.96
CA LYS A 18 -5.89 -6.04 -11.43
C LYS A 18 -6.01 -6.01 -12.95
N TYR A 19 -4.95 -6.39 -13.65
CA TYR A 19 -4.88 -6.30 -15.10
C TYR A 19 -5.23 -7.60 -15.84
N THR A 20 -5.54 -8.72 -15.16
CA THR A 20 -5.93 -9.97 -15.81
C THR A 20 -7.21 -9.84 -16.65
N LYS A 21 -8.10 -8.88 -16.33
CA LYS A 21 -9.30 -8.65 -17.14
C LYS A 21 -8.98 -8.02 -18.50
N GLU A 22 -7.99 -7.14 -18.53
CA GLU A 22 -7.54 -6.44 -19.74
C GLU A 22 -6.55 -7.28 -20.53
N PHE A 23 -5.71 -8.04 -19.84
CA PHE A 23 -4.71 -8.94 -20.42
C PHE A 23 -4.90 -10.37 -19.87
N PRO A 24 -5.78 -11.18 -20.48
CA PRO A 24 -6.14 -12.50 -19.95
C PRO A 24 -4.96 -13.47 -19.81
N THR A 25 -3.95 -13.36 -20.69
CA THR A 25 -2.74 -14.20 -20.68
C THR A 25 -1.64 -13.69 -19.72
N LEU A 26 -1.86 -12.55 -19.04
CA LEU A 26 -0.85 -11.91 -18.22
C LEU A 26 -0.17 -12.86 -17.21
N LYS A 27 -0.92 -13.79 -16.63
CA LYS A 27 -0.39 -14.77 -15.67
C LYS A 27 0.56 -15.79 -16.30
N GLU A 28 0.42 -16.03 -17.60
CA GLU A 28 1.24 -16.95 -18.38
C GLU A 28 2.46 -16.22 -18.94
N ASP A 29 2.29 -14.94 -19.30
CA ASP A 29 3.31 -14.10 -19.93
C ASP A 29 4.35 -13.56 -18.95
N VAL A 30 4.01 -13.45 -17.64
CA VAL A 30 4.90 -12.88 -16.63
C VAL A 30 5.18 -13.86 -15.50
N LYS A 31 6.41 -13.80 -14.97
CA LYS A 31 6.85 -14.57 -13.82
C LYS A 31 7.29 -13.66 -12.70
N VAL A 32 6.75 -13.89 -11.50
CA VAL A 32 7.27 -13.24 -10.28
C VAL A 32 8.61 -13.87 -9.94
N ILE A 33 9.69 -13.10 -10.02
CA ILE A 33 11.06 -13.56 -9.77
C ILE A 33 11.53 -13.27 -8.35
N ALA A 34 10.96 -12.26 -7.70
CA ALA A 34 11.24 -11.91 -6.30
C ALA A 34 10.05 -11.20 -5.67
N LYS A 35 9.94 -11.29 -4.35
CA LYS A 35 9.03 -10.49 -3.53
C LYS A 35 9.84 -9.80 -2.44
N SER A 36 9.50 -8.54 -2.14
CA SER A 36 10.03 -7.84 -0.97
C SER A 36 9.38 -8.35 0.33
N GLU A 37 9.92 -7.92 1.46
CA GLU A 37 9.16 -7.94 2.72
C GLU A 37 7.90 -7.09 2.55
N LEU A 38 6.91 -7.31 3.42
CA LEU A 38 5.66 -6.55 3.39
C LEU A 38 5.95 -5.07 3.64
N ILE A 39 5.48 -4.24 2.72
CA ILE A 39 5.56 -2.79 2.84
C ILE A 39 4.19 -2.29 3.31
N PRO A 40 4.11 -1.52 4.41
CA PRO A 40 2.85 -0.96 4.86
C PRO A 40 2.16 -0.17 3.75
N GLY A 41 0.85 -0.26 3.71
CA GLY A 41 0.03 0.45 2.74
C GLY A 41 -0.09 1.95 3.05
N VAL A 42 -1.18 2.55 2.59
CA VAL A 42 -1.45 3.98 2.80
C VAL A 42 -1.59 4.27 4.29
N THR A 43 -0.80 5.23 4.78
CA THR A 43 -0.87 5.72 6.16
C THR A 43 -1.70 7.00 6.21
N VAL A 44 -2.66 7.05 7.14
CA VAL A 44 -3.41 8.28 7.43
C VAL A 44 -2.72 9.01 8.57
N VAL A 45 -2.38 10.26 8.35
CA VAL A 45 -1.67 11.11 9.34
C VAL A 45 -2.58 12.27 9.73
N ALA A 46 -2.69 12.53 11.02
CA ALA A 46 -3.36 13.71 11.54
C ALA A 46 -2.35 14.83 11.84
N SER A 47 -2.76 16.09 11.63
CA SER A 47 -1.96 17.23 12.06
C SER A 47 -1.92 17.32 13.58
N ASN A 48 -0.76 17.73 14.13
CA ASN A 48 -0.60 18.01 15.55
C ASN A 48 -1.47 19.20 16.05
N ASN A 49 -1.99 20.00 15.11
CA ASN A 49 -2.91 21.10 15.43
C ASN A 49 -4.37 20.65 15.59
N LEU A 50 -4.68 19.40 15.24
CA LEU A 50 -6.00 18.84 15.44
C LEU A 50 -6.15 18.43 16.90
N ASP A 51 -7.25 18.81 17.55
CA ASP A 51 -7.51 18.45 18.93
C ASP A 51 -7.63 16.92 19.12
N GLU A 52 -7.27 16.45 20.30
CA GLU A 52 -7.21 15.01 20.60
C GLU A 52 -8.55 14.30 20.46
N GLU A 53 -9.66 14.99 20.77
CA GLU A 53 -11.00 14.39 20.67
C GLU A 53 -11.34 14.12 19.22
N THR A 54 -11.09 15.07 18.34
CA THR A 54 -11.28 14.91 16.90
C THR A 54 -10.36 13.85 16.32
N GLN A 55 -9.07 13.81 16.73
CA GLN A 55 -8.13 12.75 16.30
C GLN A 55 -8.67 11.37 16.66
N LYS A 56 -9.17 11.18 17.91
CA LYS A 56 -9.74 9.90 18.36
C LYS A 56 -10.97 9.52 17.56
N LYS A 57 -11.87 10.47 17.28
CA LYS A 57 -13.08 10.21 16.49
C LYS A 57 -12.76 9.79 15.05
N VAL A 58 -11.82 10.49 14.40
CA VAL A 58 -11.38 10.15 13.04
C VAL A 58 -10.73 8.78 13.01
N LYS A 59 -9.84 8.49 13.94
CA LYS A 59 -9.18 7.19 14.06
C LYS A 59 -10.20 6.07 14.24
N GLN A 60 -11.15 6.23 15.15
CA GLN A 60 -12.19 5.22 15.40
C GLN A 60 -13.06 5.00 14.16
N ALA A 61 -13.47 6.08 13.47
CA ALA A 61 -14.25 5.98 12.25
C ALA A 61 -13.50 5.20 11.16
N LEU A 62 -12.18 5.42 11.00
CA LEU A 62 -11.36 4.67 10.05
C LEU A 62 -11.25 3.19 10.41
N LEU A 63 -11.05 2.86 11.69
CA LEU A 63 -10.98 1.47 12.15
C LEU A 63 -12.31 0.73 12.00
N GLU A 64 -13.44 1.44 12.09
CA GLU A 64 -14.77 0.87 11.95
C GLU A 64 -15.28 0.77 10.51
N ILE A 65 -14.65 1.47 9.55
CA ILE A 65 -15.09 1.57 8.17
C ILE A 65 -15.24 0.21 7.47
N GLN A 66 -14.45 -0.78 7.89
CA GLN A 66 -14.53 -2.16 7.39
C GLN A 66 -15.84 -2.85 7.74
N ASN A 67 -16.61 -2.32 8.70
CA ASN A 67 -17.93 -2.84 9.08
C ASN A 67 -19.04 -2.31 8.16
N ASP A 68 -18.78 -1.22 7.42
CA ASP A 68 -19.69 -0.68 6.40
C ASP A 68 -19.37 -1.31 5.03
N LYS A 69 -20.23 -2.25 4.63
CA LYS A 69 -20.03 -3.04 3.41
C LYS A 69 -20.01 -2.21 2.13
N GLU A 70 -20.79 -1.14 2.07
CA GLU A 70 -20.86 -0.28 0.89
C GLU A 70 -19.59 0.55 0.76
N THR A 71 -19.19 1.22 1.83
CA THR A 71 -17.98 2.05 1.85
C THR A 71 -16.73 1.22 1.60
N ILE A 72 -16.60 0.05 2.25
CA ILE A 72 -15.41 -0.79 2.05
C ILE A 72 -15.35 -1.38 0.64
N GLN A 73 -16.50 -1.67 0.01
CA GLN A 73 -16.54 -2.12 -1.37
C GLN A 73 -16.04 -1.04 -2.33
N ILE A 74 -16.38 0.22 -2.11
CA ILE A 74 -15.90 1.37 -2.90
C ILE A 74 -14.38 1.52 -2.73
N LEU A 75 -13.89 1.51 -1.50
CA LEU A 75 -12.46 1.60 -1.18
C LEU A 75 -11.65 0.45 -1.80
N THR A 76 -12.20 -0.76 -1.73
CA THR A 76 -11.57 -1.94 -2.34
C THR A 76 -11.48 -1.82 -3.84
N ASN A 77 -12.55 -1.40 -4.50
CA ASN A 77 -12.60 -1.28 -5.96
C ASN A 77 -11.70 -0.18 -6.50
N LEU A 78 -11.66 0.97 -5.83
CA LEU A 78 -10.89 2.14 -6.30
C LEU A 78 -9.42 2.08 -5.87
N PHE A 79 -9.15 1.67 -4.63
CA PHE A 79 -7.84 1.81 -4.02
C PHE A 79 -7.22 0.48 -3.55
N SER A 80 -7.94 -0.63 -3.67
CA SER A 80 -7.55 -1.93 -3.11
C SER A 80 -7.37 -1.91 -1.58
N ILE A 81 -8.07 -1.00 -0.89
CA ILE A 81 -8.08 -0.90 0.57
C ILE A 81 -9.20 -1.79 1.09
N THR A 82 -8.86 -2.71 1.99
CA THR A 82 -9.79 -3.67 2.60
C THR A 82 -10.14 -3.34 4.06
N GLY A 83 -9.52 -2.31 4.62
CA GLY A 83 -9.72 -1.83 5.97
C GLY A 83 -8.54 -0.99 6.45
N PHE A 84 -8.64 -0.51 7.66
CA PHE A 84 -7.56 0.17 8.38
C PHE A 84 -7.29 -0.56 9.68
N GLU A 85 -6.03 -0.52 10.12
CA GLU A 85 -5.58 -1.10 11.38
C GLU A 85 -4.79 -0.09 12.20
N GLU A 86 -4.57 -0.38 13.47
CA GLU A 86 -3.72 0.43 14.33
C GLU A 86 -2.30 0.54 13.75
N PRO A 87 -1.67 1.73 13.83
CA PRO A 87 -0.32 1.91 13.32
C PRO A 87 0.66 1.00 14.06
N ASN A 88 1.50 0.31 13.30
CA ASN A 88 2.57 -0.52 13.81
C ASN A 88 3.92 0.00 13.29
N ASN A 89 4.69 0.66 14.15
CA ASN A 89 5.99 1.22 13.78
C ASN A 89 6.99 0.13 13.34
N ASP A 90 6.88 -1.09 13.86
CA ASP A 90 7.77 -2.18 13.48
C ASP A 90 7.60 -2.59 12.01
N ALA A 91 6.43 -2.36 11.43
CA ALA A 91 6.17 -2.64 10.03
C ALA A 91 7.02 -1.77 9.08
N TYR A 92 7.53 -0.62 9.54
CA TYR A 92 8.37 0.28 8.75
C TYR A 92 9.87 -0.02 8.84
N LYS A 93 10.31 -0.94 9.71
CA LYS A 93 11.73 -1.30 9.87
C LYS A 93 12.38 -1.81 8.58
N ALA A 94 11.61 -2.46 7.71
CA ALA A 94 12.11 -2.91 6.42
C ALA A 94 12.49 -1.71 5.52
N ILE A 95 11.68 -0.66 5.53
CA ILE A 95 11.93 0.57 4.76
C ILE A 95 13.15 1.30 5.31
N GLU A 96 13.27 1.41 6.65
CA GLU A 96 14.42 2.01 7.32
C GLU A 96 15.73 1.30 6.90
N LYS A 97 15.78 -0.03 6.99
CA LYS A 97 16.94 -0.82 6.54
C LYS A 97 17.29 -0.63 5.07
N ILE A 98 16.27 -0.49 4.20
CA ILE A 98 16.50 -0.26 2.78
C ILE A 98 17.08 1.15 2.57
N SER A 99 16.54 2.18 3.24
CA SER A 99 17.05 3.54 3.15
C SER A 99 18.51 3.65 3.59
N GLU A 100 18.88 2.97 4.69
CA GLU A 100 20.26 2.89 5.17
C GLU A 100 21.18 2.25 4.11
N LYS A 101 20.79 1.09 3.55
CA LYS A 101 21.58 0.40 2.53
C LYS A 101 21.77 1.21 1.25
N MET A 102 20.78 2.05 0.91
CA MET A 102 20.82 2.93 -0.25
C MET A 102 21.45 4.28 0.05
N ASN A 103 21.88 4.55 1.28
CA ASN A 103 22.35 5.85 1.77
C ASN A 103 21.34 6.98 1.51
N ILE A 104 20.04 6.68 1.65
CA ILE A 104 18.97 7.66 1.52
C ILE A 104 18.65 8.21 2.91
N ASP A 105 18.85 9.52 3.08
CA ASP A 105 18.44 10.23 4.28
C ASP A 105 16.93 10.57 4.18
N LEU A 106 16.10 9.82 4.89
CA LEU A 106 14.64 9.99 4.86
C LEU A 106 14.19 11.38 5.33
N ASN A 107 15.00 12.11 6.12
CA ASN A 107 14.69 13.48 6.55
C ASN A 107 14.86 14.50 5.43
N LYS A 108 15.55 14.16 4.35
CA LYS A 108 15.81 15.01 3.19
C LYS A 108 14.93 14.70 1.97
N VAL A 109 14.15 13.63 2.04
CA VAL A 109 13.19 13.29 0.99
C VAL A 109 12.00 14.25 1.09
N LYS A 110 11.79 15.05 0.04
CA LYS A 110 10.66 15.99 -0.08
C LYS A 110 9.57 15.38 -0.93
#